data_b1af4d619fc461382faf1a964b5f0900
#
_entry.id   b1af4d619fc461382faf1a964b5f0900
#
_cell.length_a   1.000
_cell.length_b   1.000
_cell.length_c   1.000
_cell.angle_alpha   90.00
_cell.angle_beta   90.00
_cell.angle_gamma   90.00
#
_symmetry.space_group_name_H-M   'P 1'
#
loop_
_entity.id
_entity.type
_entity.pdbx_description
1 polymer ?
#
loop_
_entity_poly.entity_id
_entity_poly.type
_entity_poly.pdbx_seq_one_letter_code
_entity_poly.pdbx_strand_id
1 'polypeptide(L)'
;KEVIDYKVNRRVALGPYITMVFENEKTLSFQIQEIMRAERIVHDEQIQEEIEVYNSIMPPVGGLSATLFIEITDEKKIKSILNEFIGLTDGDNLYFQIGSDKIFAKFEEGREEEDKISSVHYIQFYFDSDQKAKFGDLSQKVNIVIDYNKYVYSLPIQDQMRLSLLEDL
;
A
#
# COMPACT_ATOMS: atom_id res chain seq x y z
N LYS A 1 -21.28 2.72 2.78
CA LYS A 1 -20.95 4.14 2.74
C LYS A 1 -19.82 4.51 3.70
N GLU A 2 -19.93 4.11 4.96
CA GLU A 2 -18.89 4.37 5.96
C GLU A 2 -17.51 3.80 5.57
N VAL A 3 -17.49 2.59 5.01
CA VAL A 3 -16.25 1.94 4.57
C VAL A 3 -15.64 2.67 3.38
N ILE A 4 -16.48 3.15 2.46
CA ILE A 4 -16.01 3.92 1.31
C ILE A 4 -15.35 5.22 1.80
N ASP A 5 -15.98 5.92 2.73
CA ASP A 5 -15.42 7.14 3.32
C ASP A 5 -14.13 6.85 4.10
N TYR A 6 -14.09 5.73 4.80
CA TYR A 6 -12.90 5.28 5.52
C TYR A 6 -11.72 5.05 4.57
N LYS A 7 -11.96 4.40 3.42
CA LYS A 7 -10.91 4.10 2.44
C LYS A 7 -10.37 5.35 1.75
N VAL A 8 -11.16 6.41 1.62
CA VAL A 8 -10.71 7.67 1.03
C VAL A 8 -9.50 8.22 1.79
N ASN A 9 -9.50 8.09 3.12
CA ASN A 9 -8.41 8.55 3.97
C ASN A 9 -7.22 7.56 4.02
N ARG A 10 -7.25 6.52 3.20
CA ARG A 10 -6.20 5.50 3.14
C ARG A 10 -5.62 5.33 1.74
N ARG A 11 -6.10 6.11 0.79
CA ARG A 11 -5.67 6.05 -0.60
C ARG A 11 -4.75 7.22 -0.94
N VAL A 12 -3.61 6.90 -1.53
CA VAL A 12 -2.60 7.88 -1.95
C VAL A 12 -2.27 7.66 -3.42
N ALA A 13 -2.31 8.73 -4.22
CA ALA A 13 -1.87 8.69 -5.61
C ALA A 13 -0.47 9.30 -5.71
N LEU A 14 0.49 8.51 -6.17
CA LEU A 14 1.88 8.92 -6.38
C LEU A 14 2.14 9.05 -7.88
N GLY A 15 1.84 10.22 -8.42
CA GLY A 15 1.97 10.47 -9.85
C GLY A 15 0.87 9.82 -10.67
N PRO A 16 1.05 9.73 -12.00
CA PRO A 16 -0.03 9.30 -12.90
C PRO A 16 -0.31 7.80 -12.90
N TYR A 17 0.63 6.97 -12.42
CA TYR A 17 0.52 5.51 -12.60
C TYR A 17 0.45 4.72 -11.30
N ILE A 18 0.85 5.28 -10.17
CA ILE A 18 0.93 4.52 -8.93
C ILE A 18 -0.07 5.02 -7.91
N THR A 19 -0.84 4.08 -7.36
CA THR A 19 -1.78 4.32 -6.27
C THR A 19 -1.50 3.33 -5.15
N MET A 20 -1.61 3.79 -3.90
CA MET A 20 -1.48 2.94 -2.73
C MET A 20 -2.72 3.03 -1.87
N VAL A 21 -3.15 1.90 -1.34
CA VAL A 21 -4.22 1.84 -0.34
C VAL A 21 -3.65 1.19 0.91
N PHE A 22 -3.68 1.89 2.03
CA PHE A 22 -3.24 1.35 3.31
C PHE A 22 -4.31 0.43 3.87
N GLU A 23 -3.92 -0.81 4.13
CA GLU A 23 -4.84 -1.88 4.52
C GLU A 23 -4.77 -2.16 6.02
N ASN A 24 -5.90 -2.52 6.59
CA ASN A 24 -6.00 -3.05 7.95
C ASN A 24 -7.17 -4.03 8.03
N GLU A 25 -7.48 -4.51 9.22
CA GLU A 25 -8.59 -5.45 9.42
C GLU A 25 -9.90 -4.93 8.82
N LYS A 26 -10.19 -3.64 9.00
CA LYS A 26 -11.44 -3.03 8.55
C LYS A 26 -11.56 -3.02 7.02
N THR A 27 -10.50 -2.60 6.32
CA THR A 27 -10.49 -2.58 4.86
C THR A 27 -10.49 -3.98 4.27
N LEU A 28 -9.73 -4.89 4.86
CA LEU A 28 -9.62 -6.27 4.38
C LEU A 28 -10.89 -7.06 4.64
N SER A 29 -11.53 -6.87 5.79
CA SER A 29 -12.82 -7.50 6.07
C SER A 29 -13.88 -7.09 5.07
N PHE A 30 -13.90 -5.82 4.70
CA PHE A 30 -14.83 -5.33 3.69
C PHE A 30 -14.56 -5.98 2.33
N GLN A 31 -13.30 -6.11 1.93
CA GLN A 31 -12.94 -6.76 0.68
C GLN A 31 -13.36 -8.22 0.64
N ILE A 32 -13.14 -8.96 1.74
CA ILE A 32 -13.58 -10.35 1.85
C ILE A 32 -15.09 -10.45 1.67
N GLN A 33 -15.86 -9.60 2.35
CA GLN A 33 -17.31 -9.58 2.24
C GLN A 33 -17.77 -9.30 0.81
N GLU A 34 -17.13 -8.37 0.12
CA GLU A 34 -17.45 -8.05 -1.27
C GLU A 34 -17.15 -9.21 -2.22
N ILE A 35 -16.00 -9.88 -2.02
CA ILE A 35 -15.64 -11.04 -2.82
C ILE A 35 -16.63 -12.17 -2.60
N MET A 36 -17.00 -12.45 -1.35
CA MET A 36 -17.98 -13.49 -1.02
C MET A 36 -19.34 -13.21 -1.66
N ARG A 37 -19.75 -11.95 -1.68
CA ARG A 37 -21.02 -11.53 -2.29
C ARG A 37 -20.94 -11.64 -3.81
N ALA A 38 -19.89 -11.11 -4.41
CA ALA A 38 -19.74 -11.05 -5.88
C ALA A 38 -19.56 -12.43 -6.49
N GLU A 39 -18.81 -13.30 -5.83
CA GLU A 39 -18.51 -14.65 -6.31
C GLU A 39 -19.45 -15.70 -5.76
N ARG A 40 -20.38 -15.30 -4.90
CA ARG A 40 -21.37 -16.19 -4.23
C ARG A 40 -20.69 -17.36 -3.52
N ILE A 41 -19.60 -17.08 -2.83
CA ILE A 41 -18.86 -18.08 -2.07
C ILE A 41 -19.68 -18.44 -0.84
N VAL A 42 -20.03 -19.73 -0.69
CA VAL A 42 -20.83 -20.22 0.42
C VAL A 42 -20.16 -21.38 1.17
N HIS A 43 -19.06 -21.90 0.63
CA HIS A 43 -18.33 -23.02 1.25
C HIS A 43 -17.29 -22.52 2.25
N ASP A 44 -17.31 -23.08 3.44
CA ASP A 44 -16.41 -22.68 4.53
C ASP A 44 -14.93 -22.74 4.14
N GLU A 45 -14.55 -23.75 3.36
CA GLU A 45 -13.17 -23.90 2.89
C GLU A 45 -12.72 -22.73 2.02
N GLN A 46 -13.58 -22.26 1.11
CA GLN A 46 -13.27 -21.11 0.25
C GLN A 46 -13.19 -19.83 1.07
N ILE A 47 -14.07 -19.67 2.04
CA ILE A 47 -14.05 -18.52 2.95
C ILE A 47 -12.76 -18.52 3.75
N GLN A 48 -12.35 -19.67 4.26
CA GLN A 48 -11.11 -19.81 5.04
C GLN A 48 -9.86 -19.48 4.18
N GLU A 49 -9.84 -19.93 2.94
CA GLU A 49 -8.76 -19.62 2.00
C GLU A 49 -8.62 -18.12 1.78
N GLU A 50 -9.74 -17.40 1.57
CA GLU A 50 -9.73 -15.95 1.40
C GLU A 50 -9.25 -15.24 2.67
N ILE A 51 -9.70 -15.67 3.83
CA ILE A 51 -9.27 -15.12 5.12
C ILE A 51 -7.77 -15.31 5.30
N GLU A 52 -7.21 -16.47 4.97
CA GLU A 52 -5.79 -16.75 5.10
C GLU A 52 -4.95 -15.83 4.20
N VAL A 53 -5.40 -15.61 2.94
CA VAL A 53 -4.72 -14.69 2.03
C VAL A 53 -4.71 -13.27 2.59
N TYR A 54 -5.85 -12.77 3.05
CA TYR A 54 -5.94 -11.43 3.59
C TYR A 54 -5.22 -11.26 4.93
N ASN A 55 -5.19 -12.30 5.76
CA ASN A 55 -4.42 -12.27 7.00
C ASN A 55 -2.91 -12.10 6.73
N SER A 56 -2.42 -12.61 5.62
CA SER A 56 -1.00 -12.47 5.25
C SER A 56 -0.62 -11.04 4.91
N ILE A 57 -1.58 -10.18 4.60
CA ILE A 57 -1.33 -8.77 4.24
C ILE A 57 -1.84 -7.80 5.31
N MET A 58 -2.19 -8.30 6.49
CA MET A 58 -2.52 -7.46 7.63
C MET A 58 -1.30 -6.68 8.11
N PRO A 59 -1.50 -5.47 8.69
CA PRO A 59 -0.38 -4.73 9.25
C PRO A 59 0.38 -5.54 10.31
N PRO A 60 1.71 -5.53 10.27
CA PRO A 60 2.49 -6.14 11.35
C PRO A 60 2.40 -5.30 12.61
N VAL A 61 2.75 -5.87 13.75
CA VAL A 61 2.82 -5.12 15.01
C VAL A 61 3.84 -3.99 14.85
N GLY A 62 3.41 -2.75 15.11
CA GLY A 62 4.26 -1.58 14.95
C GLY A 62 4.55 -1.20 13.50
N GLY A 63 3.67 -1.59 12.56
CA GLY A 63 3.87 -1.30 11.16
C GLY A 63 2.58 -0.99 10.41
N LEU A 64 2.75 -0.60 9.16
CA LEU A 64 1.66 -0.35 8.22
C LEU A 64 1.75 -1.35 7.07
N SER A 65 0.60 -1.70 6.52
CA SER A 65 0.48 -2.55 5.33
C SER A 65 -0.26 -1.78 4.25
N ALA A 66 0.15 -1.96 3.01
CA ALA A 66 -0.50 -1.29 1.88
C ALA A 66 -0.52 -2.20 0.66
N THR A 67 -1.50 -1.95 -0.20
CA THR A 67 -1.53 -2.51 -1.55
C THR A 67 -1.13 -1.40 -2.53
N LEU A 68 -0.12 -1.66 -3.34
CA LEU A 68 0.34 -0.74 -4.37
C LEU A 68 -0.17 -1.22 -5.72
N PHE A 69 -0.78 -0.30 -6.47
CA PHE A 69 -1.30 -0.56 -7.81
C PHE A 69 -0.52 0.25 -8.83
N ILE A 70 -0.13 -0.39 -9.92
CA ILE A 70 0.37 0.30 -11.11
C ILE A 70 -0.80 0.34 -12.09
N GLU A 71 -1.40 1.52 -12.23
CA GLU A 71 -2.63 1.72 -13.01
C GLU A 71 -2.33 2.49 -14.29
N ILE A 72 -2.56 1.85 -15.44
CA ILE A 72 -2.31 2.44 -16.75
C ILE A 72 -3.61 2.36 -17.54
N THR A 73 -4.17 3.53 -17.91
CA THR A 73 -5.47 3.62 -18.56
C THR A 73 -5.40 3.47 -20.09
N ASP A 74 -4.26 3.76 -20.70
CA ASP A 74 -4.06 3.60 -22.14
C ASP A 74 -3.62 2.16 -22.45
N GLU A 75 -4.54 1.35 -22.97
CA GLU A 75 -4.29 -0.06 -23.25
C GLU A 75 -3.09 -0.30 -24.18
N LYS A 76 -2.84 0.63 -25.10
CA LYS A 76 -1.72 0.51 -26.04
C LYS A 76 -0.36 0.71 -25.38
N LYS A 77 -0.35 1.38 -24.22
CA LYS A 77 0.87 1.72 -23.50
C LYS A 77 1.08 0.86 -22.26
N ILE A 78 0.14 -0.04 -21.91
CA ILE A 78 0.22 -0.83 -20.68
C ILE A 78 1.57 -1.53 -20.57
N LYS A 79 1.94 -2.30 -21.59
CA LYS A 79 3.18 -3.10 -21.54
C LYS A 79 4.43 -2.22 -21.47
N SER A 80 4.51 -1.16 -22.26
CA SER A 80 5.70 -0.31 -22.31
C SER A 80 5.88 0.48 -21.00
N ILE A 81 4.80 1.02 -20.45
CA ILE A 81 4.86 1.77 -19.19
C ILE A 81 5.11 0.83 -18.02
N LEU A 82 4.43 -0.32 -17.99
CA LEU A 82 4.63 -1.32 -16.93
C LEU A 82 6.07 -1.81 -16.89
N ASN A 83 6.69 -2.01 -18.06
CA ASN A 83 8.09 -2.44 -18.15
C ASN A 83 9.06 -1.40 -17.57
N GLU A 84 8.70 -0.12 -17.55
CA GLU A 84 9.53 0.91 -16.93
C GLU A 84 9.64 0.74 -15.41
N PHE A 85 8.72 -0.01 -14.80
CA PHE A 85 8.72 -0.28 -13.36
C PHE A 85 9.40 -1.60 -12.98
N ILE A 86 9.92 -2.35 -13.94
CA ILE A 86 10.70 -3.55 -13.63
C ILE A 86 11.90 -3.14 -12.76
N GLY A 87 12.07 -3.81 -11.62
CA GLY A 87 13.09 -3.47 -10.65
C GLY A 87 12.61 -2.53 -9.53
N LEU A 88 11.37 -2.02 -9.62
CA LEU A 88 10.83 -1.13 -8.57
C LEU A 88 10.85 -1.79 -7.19
N THR A 89 10.57 -3.08 -7.12
CA THR A 89 10.51 -3.82 -5.85
C THR A 89 11.89 -4.16 -5.28
N ASP A 90 12.94 -3.96 -6.08
CA ASP A 90 14.33 -4.17 -5.64
C ASP A 90 14.92 -2.85 -5.13
N GLY A 91 15.33 -2.82 -3.88
CA GLY A 91 15.97 -1.66 -3.30
C GLY A 91 14.98 -0.68 -2.65
N ASP A 92 15.49 0.48 -2.28
CA ASP A 92 14.81 1.44 -1.40
C ASP A 92 14.18 2.58 -2.21
N ASN A 93 13.21 2.25 -3.04
CA ASN A 93 12.61 3.20 -3.99
C ASN A 93 11.33 3.87 -3.49
N LEU A 94 10.77 3.36 -2.38
CA LEU A 94 9.52 3.86 -1.81
C LEU A 94 9.68 3.96 -0.29
N TYR A 95 9.34 5.11 0.26
CA TYR A 95 9.54 5.33 1.71
C TYR A 95 8.67 6.45 2.24
N PHE A 96 8.41 6.40 3.56
CA PHE A 96 7.94 7.57 4.31
C PHE A 96 9.16 8.39 4.71
N GLN A 97 9.02 9.70 4.63
CA GLN A 97 10.05 10.63 5.11
C GLN A 97 9.48 11.51 6.20
N ILE A 98 10.12 11.47 7.38
CA ILE A 98 9.79 12.30 8.54
C ILE A 98 11.06 13.03 8.94
N GLY A 99 11.17 14.32 8.55
CA GLY A 99 12.42 15.05 8.73
C GLY A 99 13.56 14.38 7.96
N SER A 100 14.59 13.94 8.68
CA SER A 100 15.73 13.21 8.11
C SER A 100 15.54 11.70 8.12
N ASP A 101 14.51 11.19 8.81
CA ASP A 101 14.25 9.76 8.90
C ASP A 101 13.51 9.27 7.67
N LYS A 102 13.90 8.10 7.19
CA LYS A 102 13.25 7.39 6.09
C LYS A 102 12.83 6.01 6.54
N ILE A 103 11.58 5.65 6.26
CA ILE A 103 11.02 4.34 6.58
C ILE A 103 10.73 3.66 5.26
N PHE A 104 11.56 2.71 4.88
CA PHE A 104 11.50 2.09 3.56
C PHE A 104 10.45 1.00 3.49
N ALA A 105 9.75 0.95 2.36
CA ALA A 105 8.79 -0.10 2.06
C ALA A 105 9.49 -1.44 1.88
N LYS A 106 8.90 -2.49 2.42
CA LYS A 106 9.29 -3.88 2.15
C LYS A 106 8.25 -4.50 1.24
N PHE A 107 8.68 -4.89 0.06
CA PHE A 107 7.82 -5.53 -0.93
C PHE A 107 7.73 -7.04 -0.67
N GLU A 108 6.56 -7.62 -0.97
CA GLU A 108 6.39 -9.06 -0.95
C GLU A 108 7.30 -9.70 -2.00
N GLU A 109 8.04 -10.70 -1.60
CA GLU A 109 8.99 -11.41 -2.47
C GLU A 109 8.27 -12.34 -3.46
N GLY A 110 8.91 -12.61 -4.58
CA GLY A 110 8.48 -13.63 -5.54
C GLY A 110 7.42 -13.19 -6.54
N ARG A 111 7.01 -11.92 -6.52
CA ARG A 111 6.03 -11.40 -7.48
C ARG A 111 6.65 -10.77 -8.72
N GLU A 112 7.93 -10.53 -8.70
CA GLU A 112 8.63 -9.90 -9.82
C GLU A 112 9.49 -10.92 -10.54
N GLU A 113 9.33 -10.99 -11.86
CA GLU A 113 10.19 -11.79 -12.74
C GLU A 113 11.23 -10.86 -13.35
N GLU A 114 12.31 -11.42 -13.88
CA GLU A 114 13.44 -10.67 -14.42
C GLU A 114 13.01 -9.67 -15.51
N ASP A 115 12.04 -10.05 -16.34
CA ASP A 115 11.56 -9.25 -17.47
C ASP A 115 10.09 -8.82 -17.36
N LYS A 116 9.47 -9.03 -16.20
CA LYS A 116 8.06 -8.70 -15.97
C LYS A 116 7.83 -8.18 -14.56
N ILE A 117 6.83 -7.34 -14.41
CA ILE A 117 6.38 -6.86 -13.11
C ILE A 117 4.86 -6.97 -13.01
N SER A 118 4.36 -7.37 -11.84
CA SER A 118 2.93 -7.37 -11.55
C SER A 118 2.41 -5.93 -11.40
N SER A 119 1.15 -5.71 -11.73
CA SER A 119 0.48 -4.43 -11.48
C SER A 119 -0.03 -4.26 -10.05
N VAL A 120 0.05 -5.29 -9.23
CA VAL A 120 -0.38 -5.27 -7.83
C VAL A 120 0.73 -5.79 -6.94
N HIS A 121 1.09 -5.04 -5.91
CA HIS A 121 2.12 -5.40 -4.95
C HIS A 121 1.63 -5.18 -3.53
N TYR A 122 1.99 -6.08 -2.62
CA TYR A 122 1.74 -5.92 -1.19
C TYR A 122 3.01 -5.47 -0.51
N ILE A 123 2.91 -4.42 0.29
CA ILE A 123 4.07 -3.79 0.94
C ILE A 123 3.80 -3.59 2.41
N GLN A 124 4.88 -3.56 3.19
CA GLN A 124 4.83 -3.29 4.62
C GLN A 124 5.87 -2.25 5.00
N PHE A 125 5.53 -1.43 5.99
CA PHE A 125 6.44 -0.45 6.57
C PHE A 125 6.57 -0.74 8.06
N TYR A 126 7.78 -0.84 8.56
CA TYR A 126 8.06 -1.12 9.97
C TYR A 126 8.58 0.15 10.65
N PHE A 127 7.92 0.54 11.73
CA PHE A 127 8.23 1.74 12.50
C PHE A 127 8.84 1.35 13.83
N ASP A 128 9.96 1.97 14.22
CA ASP A 128 10.45 1.86 15.59
C ASP A 128 9.66 2.83 16.51
N SER A 129 9.92 2.78 17.81
CA SER A 129 9.19 3.60 18.79
C SER A 129 9.35 5.10 18.54
N ASP A 130 10.54 5.53 18.15
CA ASP A 130 10.85 6.92 17.85
C ASP A 130 10.13 7.38 16.58
N GLN A 131 10.15 6.58 15.55
CA GLN A 131 9.48 6.87 14.28
C GLN A 131 7.96 6.92 14.45
N LYS A 132 7.41 6.01 15.27
CA LYS A 132 5.98 6.02 15.60
C LYS A 132 5.59 7.32 16.32
N ALA A 133 6.39 7.76 17.28
CA ALA A 133 6.15 9.00 17.99
C ALA A 133 6.19 10.20 17.04
N LYS A 134 7.15 10.25 16.14
CA LYS A 134 7.26 11.30 15.12
C LYS A 134 6.09 11.29 14.16
N PHE A 135 5.64 10.11 13.75
CA PHE A 135 4.48 9.98 12.87
C PHE A 135 3.19 10.50 13.55
N GLY A 136 3.10 10.35 14.86
CA GLY A 136 1.98 10.86 15.65
C GLY A 136 2.06 12.36 15.98
N ASP A 137 3.22 12.97 15.76
CA ASP A 137 3.42 14.40 16.03
C ASP A 137 3.03 15.21 14.80
N LEU A 138 1.83 15.78 14.81
CA LEU A 138 1.29 16.51 13.66
C LEU A 138 2.06 17.80 13.35
N SER A 139 2.93 18.27 14.25
CA SER A 139 3.82 19.39 13.97
C SER A 139 4.96 19.03 13.02
N GLN A 140 5.27 17.75 12.89
CA GLN A 140 6.27 17.26 11.96
C GLN A 140 5.64 16.84 10.64
N LYS A 141 6.25 17.23 9.54
CA LYS A 141 5.76 16.87 8.21
C LYS A 141 6.14 15.44 7.89
N VAL A 142 5.19 14.69 7.33
CA VAL A 142 5.40 13.33 6.84
C VAL A 142 5.03 13.30 5.37
N ASN A 143 5.96 12.83 4.54
CA ASN A 143 5.72 12.62 3.13
C ASN A 143 5.86 11.15 2.78
N ILE A 144 5.08 10.69 1.82
CA ILE A 144 5.34 9.42 1.13
C ILE A 144 6.05 9.76 -0.17
N VAL A 145 7.15 9.07 -0.44
CA VAL A 145 8.04 9.38 -1.57
C VAL A 145 8.28 8.12 -2.38
N ILE A 146 8.14 8.24 -3.70
CA ILE A 146 8.64 7.24 -4.64
C ILE A 146 9.76 7.88 -5.45
N ASP A 147 10.88 7.19 -5.54
CA ASP A 147 12.06 7.65 -6.26
C ASP A 147 12.65 6.47 -7.02
N TYR A 148 12.14 6.26 -8.23
CA TYR A 148 12.58 5.16 -9.07
C TYR A 148 12.82 5.65 -10.49
N ASN A 149 14.08 5.67 -10.92
CA ASN A 149 14.50 6.17 -12.22
C ASN A 149 13.97 7.59 -12.47
N LYS A 150 13.15 7.77 -13.49
CA LYS A 150 12.54 9.06 -13.80
C LYS A 150 11.21 9.30 -13.08
N TYR A 151 10.70 8.28 -12.39
CA TYR A 151 9.44 8.36 -11.69
C TYR A 151 9.69 8.79 -10.25
N VAL A 152 9.67 10.09 -10.02
CA VAL A 152 9.95 10.69 -8.71
C VAL A 152 8.78 11.57 -8.30
N TYR A 153 8.10 11.16 -7.23
CA TYR A 153 6.95 11.89 -6.69
C TYR A 153 7.01 11.87 -5.17
N SER A 154 6.63 12.99 -4.57
CA SER A 154 6.53 13.13 -3.11
C SER A 154 5.20 13.77 -2.78
N LEU A 155 4.49 13.19 -1.82
CA LEU A 155 3.17 13.67 -1.41
C LEU A 155 3.10 13.80 0.10
N PRO A 156 2.69 14.96 0.64
CA PRO A 156 2.49 15.08 2.07
C PRO A 156 1.29 14.25 2.53
N ILE A 157 1.45 13.58 3.67
CA ILE A 157 0.36 12.83 4.29
C ILE A 157 -0.47 13.80 5.14
N GLN A 158 -1.72 13.97 4.77
CA GLN A 158 -2.64 14.88 5.45
C GLN A 158 -2.98 14.37 6.86
N ASP A 159 -3.34 15.29 7.74
CA ASP A 159 -3.60 14.98 9.16
C ASP A 159 -4.67 13.89 9.34
N GLN A 160 -5.76 13.94 8.55
CA GLN A 160 -6.82 12.93 8.62
C GLN A 160 -6.30 11.54 8.30
N MET A 161 -5.47 11.42 7.28
CA MET A 161 -4.85 10.15 6.90
C MET A 161 -3.87 9.70 7.99
N ARG A 162 -3.04 10.60 8.52
CA ARG A 162 -2.10 10.28 9.59
C ARG A 162 -2.82 9.72 10.81
N LEU A 163 -3.90 10.36 11.23
CA LEU A 163 -4.70 9.90 12.37
C LEU A 163 -5.31 8.52 12.11
N SER A 164 -5.79 8.28 10.89
CA SER A 164 -6.30 6.97 10.52
C SER A 164 -5.21 5.89 10.55
N LEU A 165 -4.03 6.19 10.00
CA LEU A 165 -2.92 5.24 9.96
C LEU A 165 -2.33 4.97 11.33
N LEU A 166 -2.36 5.95 12.24
CA LEU A 166 -1.88 5.78 13.61
C LEU A 166 -2.66 4.69 14.37
N GLU A 167 -3.91 4.45 14.00
CA GLU A 167 -4.71 3.37 14.59
C GLU A 167 -4.08 1.99 14.35
N ASP A 168 -3.31 1.84 13.28
CA ASP A 168 -2.68 0.58 12.90
C ASP A 168 -1.31 0.36 13.56
N LEU A 169 -0.70 1.42 14.07
CA LEU A 169 0.64 1.38 14.65
C LEU A 169 0.67 0.97 16.14
#